data_cf6974934fd558b39dfb1c958be7b1a8
#
_entry.id   cf6974934fd558b39dfb1c958be7b1a8
#
_cell.length_a   1.000
_cell.length_b   1.000
_cell.length_c   1.000
_cell.angle_alpha   90.00
_cell.angle_beta   90.00
_cell.angle_gamma   90.00
#
_symmetry.space_group_name_H-M   'P 1'
#
loop_
_entity.id
_entity.type
_entity.pdbx_description
1 polymer ?
#
loop_
_entity_poly.entity_id
_entity_poly.type
_entity_poly.pdbx_seq_one_letter_code
_entity_poly.pdbx_strand_id
1 'polypeptide(L)'
;MLKTIEAVNSAVNNFIWGIPAMICIIGVGLFLSFRTRFIQIRKFPYSIKNTLGRIFDKSEAADGSITPFQAVCTALAGTVGTGNIAGVAGAITIGGPGAVFWMWISALLGMCTKYSEVTLAVHFREKNSQGDWVGGPMYYIKNGLSKHWHWLAFLFSLFGVLTVFGTGNATQVNTIVTAIDSLMLNFNLASSGSLSTINLVIGIIIAIAVALILIGGIRRIGKVTETLVPFMALLYILLGLGVVILNIQQIPAVFQSIFEGAFHPAAFTGGMVGTLFTSMKKGVSRGIFSNEAGLGTGSIAHATADTSQPVKQGLFGIFEVFTDTIVICTLTALIILCSGINVPYGQAAGAELTIQGFTATYGGWVSIFTAIALCCFAFSTTIGWGLYGSRCIEFLFGTKTIRPFMIVYSLVAILGATVDLGLLWSIAETFNGLMSIPNLLAVFLLSGTVVKLTKEYFGAKKS
;
A
#
# COMPACT_ATOMS: atom_id res chain seq x y z
N MET A 1 0.45 -33.19 -1.43
CA MET A 1 0.98 -32.13 -0.54
C MET A 1 0.74 -30.73 -1.11
N LEU A 2 1.25 -30.35 -2.31
CA LEU A 2 1.02 -29.02 -2.91
C LEU A 2 -0.47 -28.66 -3.05
N LYS A 3 -1.29 -29.52 -3.63
CA LYS A 3 -2.75 -29.30 -3.76
C LYS A 3 -3.46 -29.11 -2.40
N THR A 4 -2.99 -29.78 -1.35
CA THR A 4 -3.55 -29.63 0.00
C THR A 4 -3.18 -28.27 0.59
N ILE A 5 -1.92 -27.82 0.40
CA ILE A 5 -1.47 -26.49 0.83
C ILE A 5 -2.28 -25.40 0.09
N GLU A 6 -2.44 -25.55 -1.22
CA GLU A 6 -3.21 -24.63 -2.04
C GLU A 6 -4.69 -24.54 -1.60
N ALA A 7 -5.32 -25.68 -1.34
CA ALA A 7 -6.71 -25.72 -0.88
C ALA A 7 -6.88 -25.07 0.50
N VAL A 8 -5.98 -25.37 1.44
CA VAL A 8 -5.99 -24.75 2.78
C VAL A 8 -5.74 -23.24 2.68
N ASN A 9 -4.73 -22.83 1.91
CA ASN A 9 -4.43 -21.42 1.70
C ASN A 9 -5.61 -20.67 1.09
N SER A 10 -6.25 -21.25 0.07
CA SER A 10 -7.42 -20.64 -0.59
C SER A 10 -8.60 -20.50 0.36
N ALA A 11 -8.84 -21.49 1.23
CA ALA A 11 -9.90 -21.41 2.25
C ALA A 11 -9.62 -20.30 3.25
N VAL A 12 -8.39 -20.21 3.77
CA VAL A 12 -7.96 -19.17 4.71
C VAL A 12 -7.98 -17.79 4.05
N ASN A 13 -7.46 -17.65 2.84
CA ASN A 13 -7.45 -16.40 2.08
C ASN A 13 -8.88 -15.89 1.83
N ASN A 14 -9.78 -16.76 1.39
CA ASN A 14 -11.19 -16.42 1.16
C ASN A 14 -11.91 -15.99 2.44
N PHE A 15 -11.55 -16.56 3.58
CA PHE A 15 -12.10 -16.15 4.88
C PHE A 15 -11.57 -14.76 5.29
N ILE A 16 -10.25 -14.55 5.20
CA ILE A 16 -9.58 -13.32 5.65
C ILE A 16 -9.92 -12.14 4.75
N TRP A 17 -9.97 -12.31 3.44
CA TRP A 17 -10.40 -11.27 2.49
C TRP A 17 -11.89 -11.37 2.17
N GLY A 18 -12.62 -12.15 2.96
CA GLY A 18 -14.06 -12.32 2.89
C GLY A 18 -14.84 -11.29 3.70
N ILE A 19 -16.15 -11.55 3.83
CA ILE A 19 -17.09 -10.70 4.56
C ILE A 19 -16.66 -10.42 6.01
N PRO A 20 -16.16 -11.42 6.80
CA PRO A 20 -15.80 -11.17 8.20
C PRO A 20 -14.70 -10.12 8.36
N ALA A 21 -13.63 -10.19 7.56
CA ALA A 21 -12.55 -9.22 7.64
C ALA A 21 -12.99 -7.83 7.17
N MET A 22 -13.79 -7.76 6.10
CA MET A 22 -14.36 -6.48 5.66
C MET A 22 -15.20 -5.82 6.77
N ILE A 23 -16.05 -6.59 7.46
CA ILE A 23 -16.83 -6.08 8.58
C ILE A 23 -15.91 -5.56 9.69
N CYS A 24 -14.84 -6.30 10.03
CA CYS A 24 -13.90 -5.87 11.05
C CYS A 24 -13.17 -4.59 10.63
N ILE A 25 -12.63 -4.52 9.42
CA ILE A 25 -11.83 -3.36 8.97
C ILE A 25 -12.71 -2.12 8.84
N ILE A 26 -13.85 -2.25 8.16
CA ILE A 26 -14.83 -1.15 8.00
C ILE A 26 -15.44 -0.79 9.34
N GLY A 27 -15.80 -1.79 10.17
CA GLY A 27 -16.38 -1.58 11.49
C GLY A 27 -15.45 -0.84 12.44
N VAL A 28 -14.17 -1.22 12.50
CA VAL A 28 -13.17 -0.50 13.31
C VAL A 28 -12.93 0.90 12.77
N GLY A 29 -12.84 1.09 11.45
CA GLY A 29 -12.70 2.40 10.82
C GLY A 29 -13.89 3.32 11.12
N LEU A 30 -15.10 2.79 11.04
CA LEU A 30 -16.33 3.51 11.38
C LEU A 30 -16.39 3.85 12.87
N PHE A 31 -16.11 2.88 13.74
CA PHE A 31 -16.04 3.09 15.18
C PHE A 31 -15.03 4.19 15.57
N LEU A 32 -13.83 4.15 15.01
CA LEU A 32 -12.81 5.19 15.23
C LEU A 32 -13.26 6.54 14.69
N SER A 33 -13.91 6.58 13.53
CA SER A 33 -14.46 7.81 12.95
C SER A 33 -15.48 8.47 13.87
N PHE A 34 -16.40 7.70 14.44
CA PHE A 34 -17.34 8.23 15.43
C PHE A 34 -16.63 8.71 16.72
N ARG A 35 -15.72 7.90 17.26
CA ARG A 35 -14.96 8.23 18.49
C ARG A 35 -14.11 9.49 18.35
N THR A 36 -13.52 9.71 17.18
CA THR A 36 -12.70 10.91 16.88
C THR A 36 -13.52 12.07 16.28
N ARG A 37 -14.85 11.90 16.15
CA ARG A 37 -15.77 12.85 15.53
C ARG A 37 -15.39 13.17 14.09
N PHE A 38 -15.14 12.13 13.30
CA PHE A 38 -14.77 12.22 11.88
C PHE A 38 -13.57 13.15 11.65
N ILE A 39 -12.48 12.91 12.37
CA ILE A 39 -11.26 13.73 12.29
C ILE A 39 -10.72 13.82 10.87
N GLN A 40 -10.80 12.75 10.09
CA GLN A 40 -10.35 12.68 8.72
C GLN A 40 -11.09 13.67 7.79
N ILE A 41 -12.30 14.06 8.13
CA ILE A 41 -13.09 15.08 7.40
C ILE A 41 -12.83 16.45 8.01
N ARG A 42 -13.06 16.58 9.32
CA ARG A 42 -13.03 17.84 10.04
C ARG A 42 -11.65 18.52 10.06
N LYS A 43 -10.59 17.74 10.07
CA LYS A 43 -9.20 18.21 10.10
C LYS A 43 -8.44 17.95 8.81
N PHE A 44 -9.14 17.57 7.74
CA PHE A 44 -8.56 17.32 6.44
C PHE A 44 -7.76 18.52 5.90
N PRO A 45 -8.29 19.76 5.84
CA PRO A 45 -7.50 20.91 5.37
C PRO A 45 -6.25 21.15 6.22
N TYR A 46 -6.35 20.93 7.53
CA TYR A 46 -5.22 21.05 8.44
C TYR A 46 -4.17 19.95 8.18
N SER A 47 -4.61 18.70 7.88
CA SER A 47 -3.74 17.59 7.50
C SER A 47 -2.95 17.95 6.22
N ILE A 48 -3.64 18.35 5.17
CA ILE A 48 -3.02 18.74 3.89
C ILE A 48 -2.00 19.86 4.08
N LYS A 49 -2.38 20.94 4.78
CA LYS A 49 -1.47 22.06 5.04
C LYS A 49 -0.21 21.64 5.81
N ASN A 50 -0.34 20.76 6.79
CA ASN A 50 0.81 20.28 7.58
C ASN A 50 1.69 19.32 6.82
N THR A 51 1.18 18.59 5.83
CA THR A 51 1.95 17.65 5.01
C THR A 51 2.63 18.40 3.86
N LEU A 52 1.85 19.00 2.96
CA LEU A 52 2.38 19.67 1.78
C LEU A 52 3.22 20.91 2.13
N GLY A 53 2.86 21.64 3.18
CA GLY A 53 3.63 22.79 3.65
C GLY A 53 5.01 22.47 4.21
N ARG A 54 5.33 21.18 4.38
CA ARG A 54 6.63 20.69 4.87
C ARG A 54 7.49 20.02 3.82
N ILE A 55 7.02 19.90 2.58
CA ILE A 55 7.80 19.35 1.47
C ILE A 55 9.13 20.09 1.29
N PHE A 56 9.13 21.40 1.57
CA PHE A 56 10.33 22.25 1.45
C PHE A 56 11.04 22.52 2.79
N ASP A 57 10.60 21.87 3.88
CA ASP A 57 11.26 22.00 5.18
C ASP A 57 12.55 21.19 5.18
N LYS A 58 13.69 21.88 5.14
CA LYS A 58 15.04 21.27 5.08
C LYS A 58 15.63 20.99 6.47
N SER A 59 14.80 20.89 7.52
CA SER A 59 15.32 20.55 8.85
C SER A 59 15.98 19.17 8.83
N GLU A 60 17.18 19.07 9.37
CA GLU A 60 17.84 17.79 9.59
C GLU A 60 17.17 17.05 10.76
N ALA A 61 16.97 15.77 10.61
CA ALA A 61 16.44 14.91 11.67
C ALA A 61 17.57 14.54 12.66
N ALA A 62 17.21 14.37 13.92
CA ALA A 62 18.11 13.89 14.97
C ALA A 62 18.64 12.48 14.66
N ASP A 63 19.71 12.07 15.33
CA ASP A 63 20.28 10.74 15.18
C ASP A 63 19.26 9.63 15.52
N GLY A 64 19.24 8.60 14.70
CA GLY A 64 18.29 7.48 14.82
C GLY A 64 16.86 7.77 14.35
N SER A 65 16.63 8.90 13.63
CA SER A 65 15.33 9.30 13.08
C SER A 65 15.46 9.83 11.65
N ILE A 66 14.30 10.05 11.02
CA ILE A 66 14.15 10.72 9.73
C ILE A 66 13.14 11.86 9.86
N THR A 67 13.13 12.80 8.92
CA THR A 67 12.15 13.89 8.97
C THR A 67 10.72 13.36 8.87
N PRO A 68 9.71 14.08 9.40
CA PRO A 68 8.32 13.70 9.24
C PRO A 68 7.88 13.52 7.77
N PHE A 69 8.45 14.29 6.86
CA PHE A 69 8.21 14.15 5.43
C PHE A 69 8.87 12.89 4.85
N GLN A 70 10.11 12.58 5.21
CA GLN A 70 10.76 11.31 4.84
C GLN A 70 9.98 10.11 5.36
N ALA A 71 9.42 10.18 6.56
CA ALA A 71 8.62 9.10 7.12
C ALA A 71 7.33 8.86 6.31
N VAL A 72 6.62 9.93 5.91
CA VAL A 72 5.43 9.77 5.05
C VAL A 72 5.80 9.29 3.64
N CYS A 73 6.91 9.75 3.07
CA CYS A 73 7.39 9.23 1.78
C CYS A 73 7.78 7.75 1.88
N THR A 74 8.36 7.33 3.00
CA THR A 74 8.70 5.92 3.23
C THR A 74 7.43 5.06 3.39
N ALA A 75 6.40 5.56 4.07
CA ALA A 75 5.10 4.89 4.16
C ALA A 75 4.41 4.84 2.79
N LEU A 76 4.37 5.96 2.05
CA LEU A 76 3.86 6.00 0.68
C LEU A 76 4.65 5.09 -0.28
N ALA A 77 5.95 4.91 -0.07
CA ALA A 77 6.73 3.95 -0.85
C ALA A 77 6.20 2.53 -0.67
N GLY A 78 5.77 2.16 0.54
CA GLY A 78 5.15 0.86 0.81
C GLY A 78 3.76 0.71 0.21
N THR A 79 2.93 1.77 0.27
CA THR A 79 1.52 1.74 -0.13
C THR A 79 1.31 2.04 -1.61
N VAL A 80 1.97 3.06 -2.16
CA VAL A 80 1.86 3.44 -3.58
C VAL A 80 2.75 2.53 -4.42
N GLY A 81 2.17 1.46 -4.91
CA GLY A 81 2.86 0.39 -5.61
C GLY A 81 2.03 -0.21 -6.75
N THR A 82 2.28 -1.47 -7.04
CA THR A 82 1.52 -2.22 -8.05
C THR A 82 0.03 -2.35 -7.71
N GLY A 83 -0.34 -2.23 -6.43
CA GLY A 83 -1.73 -2.24 -5.96
C GLY A 83 -2.58 -1.13 -6.56
N ASN A 84 -2.01 0.07 -6.73
CA ASN A 84 -2.70 1.23 -7.30
C ASN A 84 -2.96 1.10 -8.80
N ILE A 85 -2.24 0.24 -9.48
CA ILE A 85 -2.32 0.03 -10.93
C ILE A 85 -3.00 -1.30 -11.23
N ALA A 86 -2.35 -2.41 -10.94
CA ALA A 86 -2.90 -3.75 -11.17
C ALA A 86 -4.07 -4.09 -10.24
N GLY A 87 -4.03 -3.65 -8.98
CA GLY A 87 -5.11 -3.89 -8.02
C GLY A 87 -6.41 -3.19 -8.41
N VAL A 88 -6.33 -1.95 -8.91
CA VAL A 88 -7.50 -1.21 -9.41
C VAL A 88 -8.06 -1.85 -10.67
N ALA A 89 -7.20 -2.25 -11.61
CA ALA A 89 -7.63 -2.98 -12.81
C ALA A 89 -8.38 -4.26 -12.43
N GLY A 90 -7.82 -5.06 -11.52
CA GLY A 90 -8.48 -6.26 -11.00
C GLY A 90 -9.77 -5.99 -10.22
N ALA A 91 -9.87 -4.85 -9.52
CA ALA A 91 -11.13 -4.44 -8.87
C ALA A 91 -12.23 -4.16 -9.90
N ILE A 92 -11.90 -3.43 -10.97
CA ILE A 92 -12.84 -3.07 -12.03
C ILE A 92 -13.27 -4.30 -12.82
N THR A 93 -12.34 -5.17 -13.22
CA THR A 93 -12.70 -6.34 -14.04
C THR A 93 -13.54 -7.37 -13.30
N ILE A 94 -13.28 -7.61 -12.02
CA ILE A 94 -14.01 -8.61 -11.23
C ILE A 94 -15.20 -7.99 -10.50
N GLY A 95 -15.10 -6.74 -10.05
CA GLY A 95 -16.12 -6.05 -9.27
C GLY A 95 -17.00 -5.07 -10.06
N GLY A 96 -16.68 -4.85 -11.34
CA GLY A 96 -17.30 -3.82 -12.15
C GLY A 96 -16.81 -2.40 -11.80
N PRO A 97 -17.23 -1.37 -12.56
CA PRO A 97 -16.85 0.02 -12.30
C PRO A 97 -17.28 0.50 -10.91
N GLY A 98 -18.36 -0.02 -10.36
CA GLY A 98 -18.82 0.29 -9.00
C GLY A 98 -17.86 -0.10 -7.87
N ALA A 99 -16.89 -1.00 -8.14
CA ALA A 99 -15.86 -1.33 -7.16
C ALA A 99 -15.04 -0.08 -6.76
N VAL A 100 -14.90 0.90 -7.64
CA VAL A 100 -14.21 2.18 -7.36
C VAL A 100 -14.92 2.97 -6.27
N PHE A 101 -16.25 3.03 -6.30
CA PHE A 101 -17.05 3.65 -5.23
C PHE A 101 -16.77 3.00 -3.87
N TRP A 102 -16.71 1.68 -3.82
CA TRP A 102 -16.41 0.96 -2.57
C TRP A 102 -14.96 1.11 -2.11
N MET A 103 -14.03 1.33 -3.03
CA MET A 103 -12.67 1.75 -2.69
C MET A 103 -12.67 3.12 -2.00
N TRP A 104 -13.46 4.09 -2.47
CA TRP A 104 -13.58 5.41 -1.84
C TRP A 104 -14.17 5.31 -0.42
N ILE A 105 -15.21 4.50 -0.23
CA ILE A 105 -15.80 4.28 1.10
C ILE A 105 -14.76 3.67 2.04
N SER A 106 -14.02 2.65 1.59
CA SER A 106 -12.98 2.02 2.41
C SER A 106 -11.85 3.00 2.75
N ALA A 107 -11.44 3.85 1.80
CA ALA A 107 -10.40 4.87 2.03
C ALA A 107 -10.86 5.95 3.01
N LEU A 108 -12.10 6.42 2.90
CA LEU A 108 -12.65 7.42 3.82
C LEU A 108 -12.62 6.94 5.29
N LEU A 109 -12.96 5.68 5.52
CA LEU A 109 -12.87 5.08 6.86
C LEU A 109 -11.43 4.70 7.20
N GLY A 110 -10.67 4.22 6.24
CA GLY A 110 -9.25 3.87 6.35
C GLY A 110 -8.37 5.05 6.77
N MET A 111 -8.70 6.29 6.33
CA MET A 111 -7.99 7.50 6.78
C MET A 111 -8.01 7.64 8.30
N CYS A 112 -9.14 7.32 8.96
CA CYS A 112 -9.23 7.38 10.42
C CYS A 112 -8.49 6.23 11.09
N THR A 113 -8.52 5.04 10.50
CA THR A 113 -7.77 3.88 10.96
C THR A 113 -6.26 4.16 10.89
N LYS A 114 -5.75 4.61 9.74
CA LYS A 114 -4.35 4.97 9.55
C LYS A 114 -3.91 6.10 10.47
N TYR A 115 -4.74 7.13 10.66
CA TYR A 115 -4.50 8.18 11.65
C TYR A 115 -4.28 7.60 13.05
N SER A 116 -5.11 6.64 13.45
CA SER A 116 -5.04 6.00 14.76
C SER A 116 -3.79 5.14 14.90
N GLU A 117 -3.48 4.33 13.88
CA GLU A 117 -2.28 3.48 13.81
C GLU A 117 -1.00 4.33 13.95
N VAL A 118 -0.88 5.40 13.17
CA VAL A 118 0.29 6.29 13.19
C VAL A 118 0.41 7.03 14.52
N THR A 119 -0.71 7.52 15.06
CA THR A 119 -0.74 8.19 16.38
C THR A 119 -0.25 7.24 17.49
N LEU A 120 -0.74 6.01 17.50
CA LEU A 120 -0.32 4.99 18.48
C LEU A 120 1.14 4.58 18.28
N ALA A 121 1.58 4.42 17.03
CA ALA A 121 2.94 3.99 16.73
C ALA A 121 3.98 5.02 17.19
N VAL A 122 3.70 6.31 17.04
CA VAL A 122 4.58 7.38 17.54
C VAL A 122 4.48 7.54 19.06
N HIS A 123 3.30 7.33 19.63
CA HIS A 123 3.11 7.45 21.09
C HIS A 123 3.81 6.34 21.88
N PHE A 124 3.74 5.09 21.39
CA PHE A 124 4.28 3.92 22.08
C PHE A 124 5.62 3.43 21.52
N ARG A 125 6.29 4.20 20.67
CA ARG A 125 7.61 3.86 20.16
C ARG A 125 8.67 3.84 21.24
N GLU A 126 9.75 3.15 20.99
CA GLU A 126 10.93 3.09 21.87
C GLU A 126 12.21 3.23 21.05
N LYS A 127 13.34 3.43 21.70
CA LYS A 127 14.66 3.36 21.06
C LYS A 127 15.23 1.96 21.17
N ASN A 128 15.73 1.45 20.04
CA ASN A 128 16.43 0.16 20.04
C ASN A 128 17.86 0.30 20.58
N SER A 129 18.60 -0.82 20.65
CA SER A 129 19.99 -0.84 21.12
C SER A 129 20.99 -0.06 20.26
N GLN A 130 20.58 0.36 19.06
CA GLN A 130 21.37 1.18 18.13
C GLN A 130 21.01 2.67 18.21
N GLY A 131 20.01 3.03 19.03
CA GLY A 131 19.54 4.40 19.19
C GLY A 131 18.46 4.82 18.19
N ASP A 132 18.05 3.94 17.26
CA ASP A 132 16.98 4.20 16.31
C ASP A 132 15.61 4.17 16.97
N TRP A 133 14.70 5.04 16.54
CA TRP A 133 13.29 4.94 16.89
C TRP A 133 12.64 3.75 16.19
N VAL A 134 11.98 2.91 16.97
CA VAL A 134 11.24 1.73 16.52
C VAL A 134 9.81 1.76 17.08
N GLY A 135 8.85 1.42 16.24
CA GLY A 135 7.43 1.44 16.59
C GLY A 135 6.61 0.66 15.59
N GLY A 136 5.30 0.80 15.68
CA GLY A 136 4.33 0.05 14.88
C GLY A 136 3.48 -0.87 15.76
N PRO A 137 2.66 -1.75 15.14
CA PRO A 137 1.71 -2.60 15.88
C PRO A 137 2.33 -3.41 17.00
N MET A 138 3.47 -4.05 16.77
CA MET A 138 4.15 -4.84 17.77
C MET A 138 4.53 -4.01 19.00
N TYR A 139 4.90 -2.75 18.83
CA TYR A 139 5.30 -1.88 19.93
C TYR A 139 4.11 -1.28 20.68
N TYR A 140 3.05 -0.82 19.99
CA TYR A 140 1.90 -0.32 20.72
C TYR A 140 1.06 -1.44 21.36
N ILE A 141 1.14 -2.69 20.87
CA ILE A 141 0.61 -3.85 21.60
C ILE A 141 1.45 -4.10 22.85
N LYS A 142 2.78 -4.16 22.73
CA LYS A 142 3.71 -4.40 23.83
C LYS A 142 3.61 -3.33 24.93
N ASN A 143 3.60 -2.05 24.53
CA ASN A 143 3.72 -0.93 25.46
C ASN A 143 2.36 -0.33 25.88
N GLY A 144 1.30 -0.58 25.11
CA GLY A 144 -0.03 -0.01 25.34
C GLY A 144 -1.06 -0.97 25.92
N LEU A 145 -0.87 -2.28 25.76
CA LEU A 145 -1.79 -3.30 26.28
C LEU A 145 -1.17 -4.08 27.43
N SER A 146 -2.01 -4.76 28.23
CA SER A 146 -1.55 -5.64 29.29
C SER A 146 -0.78 -6.85 28.74
N LYS A 147 0.08 -7.46 29.56
CA LYS A 147 0.92 -8.62 29.18
C LYS A 147 0.14 -9.78 28.56
N HIS A 148 -1.14 -9.92 28.94
CA HIS A 148 -2.02 -10.95 28.37
C HIS A 148 -2.20 -10.82 26.84
N TRP A 149 -2.04 -9.64 26.27
CA TRP A 149 -2.20 -9.37 24.84
C TRP A 149 -0.89 -9.40 24.04
N HIS A 150 0.27 -9.58 24.68
CA HIS A 150 1.57 -9.50 24.01
C HIS A 150 1.79 -10.57 22.92
N TRP A 151 1.06 -11.68 22.97
CA TRP A 151 1.08 -12.69 21.90
C TRP A 151 0.62 -12.13 20.54
N LEU A 152 -0.25 -11.10 20.54
CA LEU A 152 -0.64 -10.41 19.31
C LEU A 152 0.55 -9.69 18.65
N ALA A 153 1.47 -9.13 19.44
CA ALA A 153 2.66 -8.48 18.92
C ALA A 153 3.60 -9.48 18.23
N PHE A 154 3.71 -10.68 18.82
CA PHE A 154 4.46 -11.78 18.22
C PHE A 154 3.82 -12.24 16.91
N LEU A 155 2.51 -12.44 16.87
CA LEU A 155 1.79 -12.87 15.66
C LEU A 155 1.89 -11.81 14.56
N PHE A 156 1.70 -10.53 14.89
CA PHE A 156 1.86 -9.45 13.92
C PHE A 156 3.24 -9.49 13.27
N SER A 157 4.28 -9.56 14.08
CA SER A 157 5.66 -9.57 13.60
C SER A 157 5.99 -10.84 12.80
N LEU A 158 5.50 -12.00 13.21
CA LEU A 158 5.67 -13.26 12.48
C LEU A 158 5.03 -13.19 11.09
N PHE A 159 3.77 -12.79 11.02
CA PHE A 159 3.07 -12.64 9.74
C PHE A 159 3.73 -11.55 8.88
N GLY A 160 4.21 -10.46 9.51
CA GLY A 160 4.96 -9.42 8.82
C GLY A 160 6.22 -9.94 8.13
N VAL A 161 7.04 -10.74 8.83
CA VAL A 161 8.25 -11.34 8.26
C VAL A 161 7.91 -12.28 7.09
N LEU A 162 6.82 -13.05 7.19
CA LEU A 162 6.42 -13.97 6.11
C LEU A 162 5.86 -13.22 4.88
N THR A 163 5.07 -12.17 5.12
CA THR A 163 4.43 -11.38 4.06
C THR A 163 5.43 -10.61 3.19
N VAL A 164 6.46 -10.03 3.80
CA VAL A 164 7.35 -9.09 3.09
C VAL A 164 8.13 -9.75 1.95
N PHE A 165 8.43 -11.03 2.05
CA PHE A 165 9.13 -11.77 0.98
C PHE A 165 8.28 -11.93 -0.28
N GLY A 166 6.97 -12.14 -0.12
CA GLY A 166 6.03 -12.27 -1.24
C GLY A 166 5.50 -10.90 -1.67
N THR A 167 4.55 -10.34 -0.92
CA THR A 167 3.82 -9.11 -1.28
C THR A 167 4.76 -7.91 -1.43
N GLY A 168 5.74 -7.77 -0.54
CA GLY A 168 6.65 -6.62 -0.51
C GLY A 168 7.84 -6.72 -1.45
N ASN A 169 8.19 -7.92 -1.95
CA ASN A 169 9.40 -8.12 -2.74
C ASN A 169 9.11 -8.90 -4.04
N ALA A 170 8.96 -10.21 -3.96
CA ALA A 170 8.93 -11.08 -5.15
C ALA A 170 7.85 -10.65 -6.15
N THR A 171 6.65 -10.29 -5.70
CA THR A 171 5.56 -9.82 -6.57
C THR A 171 5.86 -8.46 -7.20
N GLN A 172 6.53 -7.57 -6.48
CA GLN A 172 6.93 -6.27 -7.00
C GLN A 172 7.98 -6.42 -8.09
N VAL A 173 9.01 -7.24 -7.84
CA VAL A 173 10.07 -7.50 -8.82
C VAL A 173 9.51 -8.22 -10.05
N ASN A 174 8.60 -9.17 -9.87
CA ASN A 174 7.89 -9.81 -10.98
C ASN A 174 7.16 -8.79 -11.87
N THR A 175 6.50 -7.80 -11.26
CA THR A 175 5.85 -6.72 -12.01
C THR A 175 6.86 -5.86 -12.79
N ILE A 176 8.05 -5.59 -12.22
CA ILE A 176 9.11 -4.85 -12.91
C ILE A 176 9.55 -5.63 -14.16
N VAL A 177 9.88 -6.91 -14.02
CA VAL A 177 10.35 -7.70 -15.18
C VAL A 177 9.25 -7.84 -16.23
N THR A 178 8.00 -8.06 -15.83
CA THR A 178 6.86 -8.13 -16.76
C THR A 178 6.68 -6.82 -17.54
N ALA A 179 6.85 -5.67 -16.90
CA ALA A 179 6.76 -4.37 -17.56
C ALA A 179 7.90 -4.17 -18.56
N ILE A 180 9.13 -4.55 -18.19
CA ILE A 180 10.30 -4.47 -19.06
C ILE A 180 10.19 -5.48 -20.22
N ASP A 181 9.75 -6.71 -19.98
CA ASP A 181 9.51 -7.72 -21.01
C ASP A 181 8.52 -7.23 -22.05
N SER A 182 7.39 -6.67 -21.60
CA SER A 182 6.39 -6.09 -22.49
C SER A 182 6.96 -4.97 -23.35
N LEU A 183 7.79 -4.12 -22.75
CA LEU A 183 8.48 -3.05 -23.48
C LEU A 183 9.44 -3.61 -24.54
N MET A 184 10.28 -4.55 -24.15
CA MET A 184 11.28 -5.15 -25.05
C MET A 184 10.63 -5.88 -26.23
N LEU A 185 9.55 -6.62 -26.00
CA LEU A 185 8.80 -7.30 -27.03
C LEU A 185 8.09 -6.31 -27.96
N ASN A 186 7.46 -5.29 -27.43
CA ASN A 186 6.74 -4.27 -28.22
C ASN A 186 7.66 -3.50 -29.18
N PHE A 187 8.91 -3.26 -28.79
CA PHE A 187 9.90 -2.57 -29.61
C PHE A 187 10.84 -3.53 -30.38
N ASN A 188 10.58 -4.85 -30.34
CA ASN A 188 11.42 -5.89 -30.97
C ASN A 188 12.90 -5.83 -30.52
N LEU A 189 13.15 -5.42 -29.27
CA LEU A 189 14.50 -5.33 -28.69
C LEU A 189 15.00 -6.69 -28.17
N ALA A 190 14.10 -7.64 -27.90
CA ALA A 190 14.41 -8.97 -27.43
C ALA A 190 13.47 -10.01 -28.03
N SER A 191 13.95 -11.26 -28.16
CA SER A 191 13.11 -12.41 -28.48
C SER A 191 12.59 -13.09 -27.22
N SER A 192 11.46 -13.79 -27.29
CA SER A 192 10.89 -14.51 -26.15
C SER A 192 11.88 -15.51 -25.51
N GLY A 193 12.81 -16.05 -26.29
CA GLY A 193 13.83 -16.98 -25.80
C GLY A 193 14.94 -16.33 -24.97
N SER A 194 15.18 -15.00 -25.11
CA SER A 194 16.20 -14.26 -24.37
C SER A 194 15.68 -13.66 -23.06
N LEU A 195 14.36 -13.57 -22.85
CA LEU A 195 13.74 -12.92 -21.70
C LEU A 195 14.18 -13.53 -20.36
N SER A 196 14.29 -14.85 -20.26
CA SER A 196 14.73 -15.51 -19.02
C SER A 196 16.10 -15.04 -18.54
N THR A 197 17.06 -14.87 -19.46
CA THR A 197 18.40 -14.35 -19.12
C THR A 197 18.35 -12.89 -18.75
N ILE A 198 17.56 -12.10 -19.47
CA ILE A 198 17.38 -10.67 -19.19
C ILE A 198 16.76 -10.49 -17.80
N ASN A 199 15.72 -11.25 -17.47
CA ASN A 199 15.04 -11.20 -16.18
C ASN A 199 15.96 -11.57 -15.02
N LEU A 200 16.84 -12.56 -15.20
CA LEU A 200 17.87 -12.89 -14.23
C LEU A 200 18.80 -11.69 -13.98
N VAL A 201 19.28 -11.04 -15.04
CA VAL A 201 20.16 -9.86 -14.93
C VAL A 201 19.44 -8.71 -14.21
N ILE A 202 18.19 -8.43 -14.58
CA ILE A 202 17.36 -7.41 -13.93
C ILE A 202 17.19 -7.75 -12.45
N GLY A 203 16.86 -9.00 -12.12
CA GLY A 203 16.71 -9.48 -10.74
C GLY A 203 17.98 -9.26 -9.90
N ILE A 204 19.15 -9.53 -10.47
CA ILE A 204 20.44 -9.28 -9.81
C ILE A 204 20.68 -7.77 -9.58
N ILE A 205 20.40 -6.94 -10.59
CA ILE A 205 20.54 -5.48 -10.48
C ILE A 205 19.64 -4.93 -9.36
N ILE A 206 18.36 -5.37 -9.34
CA ILE A 206 17.40 -4.97 -8.31
C ILE A 206 17.86 -5.45 -6.93
N ALA A 207 18.31 -6.71 -6.81
CA ALA A 207 18.80 -7.26 -5.55
C ALA A 207 19.98 -6.43 -4.98
N ILE A 208 20.93 -6.05 -5.82
CA ILE A 208 22.07 -5.20 -5.43
C ILE A 208 21.57 -3.80 -5.01
N ALA A 209 20.69 -3.18 -5.80
CA ALA A 209 20.15 -1.86 -5.50
C ALA A 209 19.39 -1.84 -4.17
N VAL A 210 18.50 -2.83 -3.95
CA VAL A 210 17.74 -3.00 -2.70
C VAL A 210 18.68 -3.22 -1.52
N ALA A 211 19.69 -4.10 -1.65
CA ALA A 211 20.69 -4.36 -0.61
C ALA A 211 21.45 -3.09 -0.22
N LEU A 212 21.92 -2.33 -1.21
CA LEU A 212 22.66 -1.09 -0.97
C LEU A 212 21.83 -0.04 -0.22
N ILE A 213 20.53 0.05 -0.53
CA ILE A 213 19.62 1.00 0.13
C ILE A 213 19.32 0.55 1.55
N LEU A 214 18.87 -0.71 1.72
CA LEU A 214 18.43 -1.23 3.02
C LEU A 214 19.57 -1.31 4.03
N ILE A 215 20.74 -1.81 3.64
CA ILE A 215 21.93 -1.90 4.51
C ILE A 215 22.40 -0.50 4.96
N GLY A 216 22.12 0.55 4.17
CA GLY A 216 22.37 1.93 4.55
C GLY A 216 21.46 2.48 5.66
N GLY A 217 20.50 1.67 6.13
CA GLY A 217 19.63 1.98 7.26
C GLY A 217 18.56 3.03 6.96
N ILE A 218 17.85 3.43 8.02
CA ILE A 218 16.64 4.26 7.92
C ILE A 218 16.90 5.62 7.22
N ARG A 219 18.05 6.24 7.44
CA ARG A 219 18.39 7.52 6.81
C ARG A 219 18.50 7.41 5.29
N ARG A 220 19.13 6.33 4.80
CA ARG A 220 19.27 6.10 3.35
C ARG A 220 17.92 5.77 2.73
N ILE A 221 17.12 4.94 3.39
CA ILE A 221 15.76 4.63 2.98
C ILE A 221 14.96 5.92 2.85
N GLY A 222 14.92 6.76 3.89
CA GLY A 222 14.21 8.03 3.90
C GLY A 222 14.65 8.98 2.77
N LYS A 223 15.97 9.10 2.53
CA LYS A 223 16.53 9.95 1.46
C LYS A 223 16.16 9.48 0.06
N VAL A 224 16.12 8.16 -0.17
CA VAL A 224 15.71 7.59 -1.45
C VAL A 224 14.22 7.78 -1.66
N THR A 225 13.40 7.47 -0.66
CA THR A 225 11.94 7.55 -0.78
C THR A 225 11.42 8.98 -0.89
N GLU A 226 12.04 9.97 -0.22
CA GLU A 226 11.64 11.38 -0.35
C GLU A 226 11.84 11.96 -1.75
N THR A 227 12.74 11.36 -2.55
CA THR A 227 12.98 11.75 -3.94
C THR A 227 12.14 10.92 -4.90
N LEU A 228 12.15 9.60 -4.72
CA LEU A 228 11.50 8.66 -5.63
C LEU A 228 9.98 8.77 -5.61
N VAL A 229 9.37 8.87 -4.40
CA VAL A 229 7.91 8.84 -4.26
C VAL A 229 7.23 10.07 -4.86
N PRO A 230 7.66 11.32 -4.58
CA PRO A 230 7.07 12.48 -5.24
C PRO A 230 7.28 12.46 -6.77
N PHE A 231 8.44 12.02 -7.24
CA PHE A 231 8.74 11.91 -8.66
C PHE A 231 7.79 10.94 -9.36
N MET A 232 7.67 9.70 -8.85
CA MET A 232 6.81 8.68 -9.47
C MET A 232 5.33 9.09 -9.42
N ALA A 233 4.88 9.66 -8.29
CA ALA A 233 3.50 10.11 -8.13
C ALA A 233 3.18 11.26 -9.09
N LEU A 234 4.07 12.26 -9.21
CA LEU A 234 3.89 13.38 -10.11
C LEU A 234 3.85 12.92 -11.57
N LEU A 235 4.78 12.06 -11.99
CA LEU A 235 4.82 11.49 -13.33
C LEU A 235 3.51 10.78 -13.67
N TYR A 236 3.04 9.91 -12.77
CA TYR A 236 1.81 9.16 -12.96
C TYR A 236 0.57 10.07 -12.98
N ILE A 237 0.49 11.04 -12.07
CA ILE A 237 -0.62 11.99 -12.01
C ILE A 237 -0.68 12.83 -13.27
N LEU A 238 0.44 13.36 -13.77
CA LEU A 238 0.46 14.19 -14.97
C LEU A 238 0.01 13.41 -16.21
N LEU A 239 0.54 12.19 -16.39
CA LEU A 239 0.14 11.34 -17.51
C LEU A 239 -1.34 10.92 -17.42
N GLY A 240 -1.78 10.53 -16.22
CA GLY A 240 -3.16 10.13 -16.00
C GLY A 240 -4.16 11.28 -16.17
N LEU A 241 -3.85 12.47 -15.66
CA LEU A 241 -4.67 13.66 -15.91
C LEU A 241 -4.79 13.99 -17.39
N GLY A 242 -3.71 13.80 -18.16
CA GLY A 242 -3.76 13.97 -19.62
C GLY A 242 -4.75 13.01 -20.28
N VAL A 243 -4.81 11.71 -19.87
CA VAL A 243 -5.83 10.78 -20.35
C VAL A 243 -7.23 11.30 -20.04
N VAL A 244 -7.46 11.75 -18.80
CA VAL A 244 -8.76 12.26 -18.35
C VAL A 244 -9.17 13.52 -19.14
N ILE A 245 -8.25 14.46 -19.34
CA ILE A 245 -8.50 15.71 -20.08
C ILE A 245 -8.81 15.42 -21.54
N LEU A 246 -8.03 14.55 -22.19
CA LEU A 246 -8.25 14.19 -23.60
C LEU A 246 -9.55 13.41 -23.82
N ASN A 247 -10.05 12.73 -22.80
CA ASN A 247 -11.31 11.98 -22.83
C ASN A 247 -12.39 12.61 -21.95
N ILE A 248 -12.38 13.93 -21.76
CA ILE A 248 -13.26 14.65 -20.82
C ILE A 248 -14.75 14.39 -21.05
N GLN A 249 -15.15 14.12 -22.29
CA GLN A 249 -16.53 13.82 -22.67
C GLN A 249 -17.05 12.51 -22.06
N GLN A 250 -16.16 11.58 -21.73
CA GLN A 250 -16.52 10.29 -21.11
C GLN A 250 -16.78 10.40 -19.62
N ILE A 251 -16.28 11.46 -18.96
CA ILE A 251 -16.33 11.60 -17.50
C ILE A 251 -17.75 11.44 -16.93
N PRO A 252 -18.81 12.10 -17.45
CA PRO A 252 -20.15 11.95 -16.91
C PRO A 252 -20.63 10.49 -16.92
N ALA A 253 -20.43 9.78 -18.05
CA ALA A 253 -20.83 8.39 -18.20
C ALA A 253 -20.00 7.46 -17.29
N VAL A 254 -18.71 7.74 -17.13
CA VAL A 254 -17.83 6.98 -16.21
C VAL A 254 -18.25 7.15 -14.76
N PHE A 255 -18.52 8.39 -14.31
CA PHE A 255 -19.02 8.60 -12.94
C PHE A 255 -20.37 7.96 -12.72
N GLN A 256 -21.29 8.04 -13.71
CA GLN A 256 -22.55 7.32 -13.66
C GLN A 256 -22.32 5.81 -13.47
N SER A 257 -21.43 5.22 -14.28
CA SER A 257 -21.12 3.78 -14.16
C SER A 257 -20.53 3.40 -12.80
N ILE A 258 -19.74 4.30 -12.18
CA ILE A 258 -19.16 4.09 -10.85
C ILE A 258 -20.26 4.13 -9.77
N PHE A 259 -21.10 5.17 -9.77
CA PHE A 259 -22.13 5.34 -8.73
C PHE A 259 -23.28 4.33 -8.88
N GLU A 260 -23.86 4.20 -10.05
CA GLU A 260 -24.94 3.24 -10.29
C GLU A 260 -24.43 1.80 -10.27
N GLY A 261 -23.25 1.55 -10.86
CA GLY A 261 -22.60 0.23 -10.85
C GLY A 261 -22.20 -0.24 -9.47
N ALA A 262 -22.06 0.65 -8.48
CA ALA A 262 -21.81 0.26 -7.09
C ALA A 262 -22.97 -0.53 -6.49
N PHE A 263 -24.20 -0.26 -6.94
CA PHE A 263 -25.44 -0.89 -6.43
C PHE A 263 -26.06 -1.85 -7.46
N HIS A 264 -25.83 -1.62 -8.75
CA HIS A 264 -26.36 -2.40 -9.87
C HIS A 264 -25.25 -2.81 -10.86
N PRO A 265 -24.22 -3.57 -10.42
CA PRO A 265 -23.06 -3.87 -11.25
C PRO A 265 -23.41 -4.63 -12.53
N ALA A 266 -24.42 -5.49 -12.51
CA ALA A 266 -24.86 -6.27 -13.67
C ALA A 266 -25.24 -5.39 -14.86
N ALA A 267 -25.83 -4.20 -14.62
CA ALA A 267 -26.26 -3.27 -15.67
C ALA A 267 -25.08 -2.71 -16.48
N PHE A 268 -23.88 -2.60 -15.88
CA PHE A 268 -22.69 -2.01 -16.50
C PHE A 268 -21.66 -3.06 -16.97
N THR A 269 -21.87 -4.33 -16.62
CA THR A 269 -20.92 -5.41 -16.91
C THR A 269 -21.52 -6.50 -17.82
N GLY A 270 -22.69 -6.23 -18.41
CA GLY A 270 -23.41 -7.23 -19.22
C GLY A 270 -23.78 -8.49 -18.44
N GLY A 271 -24.01 -8.35 -17.12
CA GLY A 271 -24.34 -9.46 -16.23
C GLY A 271 -23.15 -10.27 -15.71
N MET A 272 -21.91 -9.97 -16.14
CA MET A 272 -20.69 -10.69 -15.71
C MET A 272 -20.39 -10.48 -14.22
N VAL A 273 -20.73 -9.32 -13.65
CA VAL A 273 -20.67 -9.06 -12.21
C VAL A 273 -22.10 -9.06 -11.65
N GLY A 274 -22.50 -10.18 -11.10
CA GLY A 274 -23.91 -10.45 -10.78
C GLY A 274 -24.46 -9.75 -9.54
N THR A 275 -23.62 -9.33 -8.58
CA THR A 275 -24.13 -8.86 -7.28
C THR A 275 -23.37 -7.64 -6.74
N LEU A 276 -24.13 -6.78 -6.02
CA LEU A 276 -23.58 -5.70 -5.18
C LEU A 276 -22.43 -6.18 -4.27
N PHE A 277 -22.58 -7.36 -3.66
CA PHE A 277 -21.57 -7.90 -2.76
C PHE A 277 -20.24 -8.18 -3.45
N THR A 278 -20.26 -8.60 -4.72
CA THR A 278 -19.04 -8.81 -5.50
C THR A 278 -18.30 -7.49 -5.72
N SER A 279 -19.04 -6.46 -6.14
CA SER A 279 -18.51 -5.10 -6.34
C SER A 279 -17.93 -4.54 -5.03
N MET A 280 -18.70 -4.61 -3.95
CA MET A 280 -18.30 -4.14 -2.62
C MET A 280 -17.08 -4.91 -2.10
N LYS A 281 -17.09 -6.24 -2.15
CA LYS A 281 -15.97 -7.09 -1.71
C LYS A 281 -14.69 -6.74 -2.45
N LYS A 282 -14.75 -6.61 -3.77
CA LYS A 282 -13.57 -6.32 -4.58
C LYS A 282 -13.07 -4.91 -4.38
N GLY A 283 -13.97 -3.92 -4.31
CA GLY A 283 -13.61 -2.54 -4.06
C GLY A 283 -12.95 -2.34 -2.69
N VAL A 284 -13.60 -2.82 -1.63
CA VAL A 284 -13.08 -2.71 -0.26
C VAL A 284 -11.74 -3.44 -0.10
N SER A 285 -11.67 -4.70 -0.55
CA SER A 285 -10.45 -5.51 -0.43
C SER A 285 -9.27 -4.86 -1.17
N ARG A 286 -9.47 -4.39 -2.41
CA ARG A 286 -8.38 -3.77 -3.19
C ARG A 286 -8.03 -2.36 -2.70
N GLY A 287 -9.00 -1.60 -2.16
CA GLY A 287 -8.73 -0.33 -1.48
C GLY A 287 -7.82 -0.51 -0.28
N ILE A 288 -8.14 -1.47 0.61
CA ILE A 288 -7.34 -1.78 1.79
C ILE A 288 -5.96 -2.33 1.41
N PHE A 289 -5.91 -3.21 0.42
CA PHE A 289 -4.64 -3.76 -0.07
C PHE A 289 -3.71 -2.66 -0.60
N SER A 290 -4.25 -1.61 -1.23
CA SER A 290 -3.49 -0.48 -1.74
C SER A 290 -3.00 0.42 -0.60
N ASN A 291 -3.92 0.95 0.23
CA ASN A 291 -3.59 1.97 1.23
C ASN A 291 -3.10 1.41 2.58
N GLU A 292 -3.13 0.09 2.76
CA GLU A 292 -2.69 -0.62 3.98
C GLU A 292 -3.35 -0.15 5.29
N ALA A 293 -4.48 0.57 5.23
CA ALA A 293 -5.20 0.99 6.42
C ALA A 293 -5.87 -0.21 7.11
N GLY A 294 -5.52 -0.45 8.35
CA GLY A 294 -5.93 -1.64 9.10
C GLY A 294 -4.91 -2.78 9.07
N LEU A 295 -3.88 -2.70 8.21
CA LEU A 295 -2.74 -3.64 8.23
C LEU A 295 -1.67 -3.23 9.26
N GLY A 296 -1.55 -1.94 9.56
CA GLY A 296 -0.59 -1.41 10.53
C GLY A 296 0.82 -1.17 10.00
N THR A 297 1.14 -1.63 8.81
CA THR A 297 2.48 -1.61 8.20
C THR A 297 3.05 -0.20 8.06
N GLY A 298 2.32 0.72 7.44
CA GLY A 298 2.76 2.10 7.25
C GLY A 298 3.10 2.83 8.56
N SER A 299 2.46 2.44 9.67
CA SER A 299 2.73 3.02 10.99
C SER A 299 4.17 2.73 11.48
N ILE A 300 4.82 1.68 10.98
CA ILE A 300 6.21 1.33 11.27
C ILE A 300 7.16 2.41 10.72
N ALA A 301 6.93 2.88 9.49
CA ALA A 301 7.71 3.97 8.91
C ALA A 301 7.47 5.29 9.66
N HIS A 302 6.21 5.62 9.95
CA HIS A 302 5.88 6.84 10.68
C HIS A 302 6.46 6.90 12.09
N ALA A 303 6.65 5.77 12.75
CA ALA A 303 7.24 5.72 14.10
C ALA A 303 8.69 6.22 14.13
N THR A 304 9.40 6.18 12.99
CA THR A 304 10.80 6.65 12.88
C THR A 304 10.93 8.15 12.68
N ALA A 305 9.80 8.89 12.54
CA ALA A 305 9.78 10.32 12.31
C ALA A 305 10.35 11.10 13.51
N ASP A 306 11.15 12.13 13.25
CA ASP A 306 11.62 13.06 14.26
C ASP A 306 10.47 14.01 14.66
N THR A 307 9.69 13.59 15.62
CA THR A 307 8.55 14.35 16.15
C THR A 307 8.28 13.98 17.59
N SER A 308 7.93 14.96 18.39
CA SER A 308 7.43 14.79 19.76
C SER A 308 5.89 14.71 19.84
N GLN A 309 5.19 14.90 18.71
CA GLN A 309 3.73 15.05 18.70
C GLN A 309 3.06 13.92 17.88
N PRO A 310 2.57 12.86 18.55
CA PRO A 310 1.96 11.71 17.87
C PRO A 310 0.80 12.07 16.95
N VAL A 311 -0.09 12.97 17.39
CA VAL A 311 -1.27 13.41 16.62
C VAL A 311 -0.88 14.14 15.35
N LYS A 312 0.19 14.95 15.40
CA LYS A 312 0.69 15.64 14.22
C LYS A 312 1.19 14.67 13.15
N GLN A 313 1.89 13.60 13.57
CA GLN A 313 2.30 12.54 12.64
C GLN A 313 1.10 11.71 12.19
N GLY A 314 0.13 11.45 13.06
CA GLY A 314 -1.12 10.78 12.69
C GLY A 314 -1.87 11.46 11.54
N LEU A 315 -1.84 12.79 11.47
CA LEU A 315 -2.46 13.53 10.37
C LEU A 315 -1.80 13.26 9.01
N PHE A 316 -0.52 12.92 8.97
CA PHE A 316 0.14 12.46 7.73
C PHE A 316 -0.45 11.12 7.25
N GLY A 317 -0.92 10.24 8.16
CA GLY A 317 -1.62 9.01 7.78
C GLY A 317 -2.95 9.26 7.05
N ILE A 318 -3.66 10.36 7.37
CA ILE A 318 -4.84 10.79 6.60
C ILE A 318 -4.43 11.17 5.17
N PHE A 319 -3.36 11.95 5.01
CA PHE A 319 -2.83 12.35 3.72
C PHE A 319 -2.35 11.16 2.89
N GLU A 320 -1.69 10.19 3.53
CA GLU A 320 -1.20 8.96 2.89
C GLU A 320 -2.34 8.20 2.22
N VAL A 321 -3.40 7.84 2.95
CA VAL A 321 -4.55 7.10 2.40
C VAL A 321 -5.30 7.91 1.35
N PHE A 322 -5.42 9.22 1.55
CA PHE A 322 -6.03 10.11 0.55
C PHE A 322 -5.25 10.10 -0.75
N THR A 323 -3.94 10.28 -0.69
CA THR A 323 -3.09 10.31 -1.89
C THR A 323 -3.09 8.95 -2.59
N ASP A 324 -2.96 7.87 -1.85
CA ASP A 324 -2.94 6.52 -2.39
C ASP A 324 -4.25 6.17 -3.12
N THR A 325 -5.37 6.24 -2.40
CA THR A 325 -6.62 5.68 -2.91
C THR A 325 -7.51 6.73 -3.59
N ILE A 326 -7.72 7.89 -2.94
CA ILE A 326 -8.62 8.90 -3.53
C ILE A 326 -7.98 9.57 -4.75
N VAL A 327 -6.66 9.78 -4.75
CA VAL A 327 -5.98 10.40 -5.91
C VAL A 327 -5.52 9.34 -6.90
N ILE A 328 -4.57 8.48 -6.52
CA ILE A 328 -3.87 7.60 -7.48
C ILE A 328 -4.78 6.46 -7.96
N CYS A 329 -5.47 5.73 -7.07
CA CYS A 329 -6.37 4.66 -7.52
C CYS A 329 -7.57 5.19 -8.33
N THR A 330 -8.11 6.36 -7.96
CA THR A 330 -9.19 6.98 -8.77
C THR A 330 -8.67 7.36 -10.15
N LEU A 331 -7.47 7.92 -10.23
CA LEU A 331 -6.88 8.26 -11.51
C LEU A 331 -6.68 7.02 -12.39
N THR A 332 -6.18 5.92 -11.82
CA THR A 332 -6.08 4.63 -12.53
C THR A 332 -7.45 4.16 -13.04
N ALA A 333 -8.48 4.25 -12.20
CA ALA A 333 -9.83 3.89 -12.61
C ALA A 333 -10.33 4.74 -13.78
N LEU A 334 -10.09 6.05 -13.73
CA LEU A 334 -10.45 6.96 -14.82
C LEU A 334 -9.65 6.69 -16.10
N ILE A 335 -8.36 6.36 -16.00
CA ILE A 335 -7.55 5.95 -17.15
C ILE A 335 -8.17 4.74 -17.84
N ILE A 336 -8.58 3.72 -17.09
CA ILE A 336 -9.18 2.50 -17.65
C ILE A 336 -10.56 2.80 -18.24
N LEU A 337 -11.42 3.51 -17.51
CA LEU A 337 -12.83 3.67 -17.87
C LEU A 337 -13.07 4.78 -18.90
N CYS A 338 -12.24 5.84 -18.95
CA CYS A 338 -12.39 6.93 -19.92
C CYS A 338 -11.74 6.65 -21.27
N SER A 339 -10.76 5.75 -21.35
CA SER A 339 -9.97 5.52 -22.56
C SER A 339 -10.69 4.76 -23.67
N GLY A 340 -11.90 4.25 -23.42
CA GLY A 340 -12.71 3.53 -24.41
C GLY A 340 -12.21 2.12 -24.72
N ILE A 341 -11.27 1.57 -23.94
CA ILE A 341 -10.82 0.18 -24.10
C ILE A 341 -11.91 -0.82 -23.69
N ASN A 342 -11.85 -1.99 -24.27
CA ASN A 342 -12.73 -3.08 -23.86
C ASN A 342 -12.26 -3.66 -22.52
N VAL A 343 -13.08 -3.51 -21.47
CA VAL A 343 -12.79 -4.07 -20.14
C VAL A 343 -13.28 -5.52 -20.08
N PRO A 344 -12.40 -6.51 -19.84
CA PRO A 344 -12.77 -7.93 -19.78
C PRO A 344 -13.44 -8.27 -18.45
N TYR A 345 -14.69 -7.86 -18.26
CA TYR A 345 -15.43 -8.15 -17.03
C TYR A 345 -15.56 -9.65 -16.77
N GLY A 346 -15.45 -10.04 -15.50
CA GLY A 346 -15.47 -11.42 -15.06
C GLY A 346 -14.12 -12.16 -15.18
N GLN A 347 -13.11 -11.54 -15.80
CA GLN A 347 -11.77 -12.09 -15.95
C GLN A 347 -10.76 -11.30 -15.11
N ALA A 348 -9.76 -12.01 -14.57
CA ALA A 348 -8.68 -11.32 -13.85
C ALA A 348 -7.82 -10.51 -14.83
N ALA A 349 -7.58 -9.25 -14.50
CA ALA A 349 -6.64 -8.41 -15.23
C ALA A 349 -5.67 -7.73 -14.25
N GLY A 350 -4.51 -7.39 -14.72
CA GLY A 350 -3.45 -6.74 -13.98
C GLY A 350 -3.10 -5.36 -14.55
N ALA A 351 -1.82 -4.98 -14.45
CA ALA A 351 -1.32 -3.69 -14.89
C ALA A 351 -1.46 -3.46 -16.41
N GLU A 352 -1.52 -4.54 -17.19
CA GLU A 352 -1.68 -4.50 -18.65
C GLU A 352 -2.94 -3.74 -19.09
N LEU A 353 -4.03 -3.83 -18.32
CA LEU A 353 -5.26 -3.09 -18.64
C LEU A 353 -5.06 -1.56 -18.49
N THR A 354 -4.34 -1.14 -17.47
CA THR A 354 -3.99 0.27 -17.28
C THR A 354 -3.05 0.78 -18.39
N ILE A 355 -2.07 -0.06 -18.78
CA ILE A 355 -1.16 0.24 -19.90
C ILE A 355 -1.95 0.40 -21.20
N GLN A 356 -2.93 -0.48 -21.46
CA GLN A 356 -3.83 -0.37 -22.60
C GLN A 356 -4.60 0.97 -22.58
N GLY A 357 -5.10 1.41 -21.43
CA GLY A 357 -5.77 2.70 -21.28
C GLY A 357 -4.89 3.88 -21.65
N PHE A 358 -3.64 3.89 -21.21
CA PHE A 358 -2.66 4.89 -21.64
C PHE A 358 -2.36 4.81 -23.14
N THR A 359 -2.13 3.61 -23.65
CA THR A 359 -1.78 3.38 -25.06
C THR A 359 -2.92 3.77 -26.01
N ALA A 360 -4.15 3.52 -25.62
CA ALA A 360 -5.33 3.94 -26.40
C ALA A 360 -5.42 5.46 -26.56
N THR A 361 -4.96 6.21 -25.55
CA THR A 361 -5.01 7.68 -25.58
C THR A 361 -3.77 8.32 -26.24
N TYR A 362 -2.57 7.81 -25.93
CA TYR A 362 -1.31 8.45 -26.35
C TYR A 362 -0.58 7.73 -27.47
N GLY A 363 -0.99 6.51 -27.83
CA GLY A 363 -0.27 5.66 -28.77
C GLY A 363 0.84 4.84 -28.09
N GLY A 364 1.52 3.98 -28.87
CA GLY A 364 2.46 2.97 -28.35
C GLY A 364 3.70 3.53 -27.63
N TRP A 365 4.11 4.76 -27.91
CA TRP A 365 5.28 5.37 -27.30
C TRP A 365 5.16 5.54 -25.76
N VAL A 366 3.93 5.67 -25.25
CA VAL A 366 3.66 5.85 -23.82
C VAL A 366 4.02 4.62 -23.02
N SER A 367 4.15 3.44 -23.65
CA SER A 367 4.58 2.20 -22.97
C SER A 367 5.94 2.33 -22.28
N ILE A 368 6.83 3.20 -22.77
CA ILE A 368 8.11 3.51 -22.12
C ILE A 368 7.87 4.17 -20.77
N PHE A 369 7.00 5.18 -20.72
CA PHE A 369 6.69 5.92 -19.49
C PHE A 369 5.91 5.09 -18.49
N THR A 370 4.97 4.26 -18.96
CA THR A 370 4.23 3.34 -18.07
C THR A 370 5.14 2.28 -17.48
N ALA A 371 6.10 1.74 -18.24
CA ALA A 371 7.10 0.82 -17.72
C ALA A 371 7.99 1.49 -16.67
N ILE A 372 8.46 2.71 -16.91
CA ILE A 372 9.25 3.49 -15.93
C ILE A 372 8.42 3.73 -14.66
N ALA A 373 7.16 4.14 -14.79
CA ALA A 373 6.29 4.36 -13.64
C ALA A 373 6.08 3.06 -12.82
N LEU A 374 5.78 1.94 -13.48
CA LEU A 374 5.64 0.64 -12.83
C LEU A 374 6.92 0.19 -12.12
N CYS A 375 8.09 0.38 -12.77
CA CYS A 375 9.38 0.09 -12.16
C CYS A 375 9.59 0.94 -10.90
N CYS A 376 9.31 2.25 -10.95
CA CYS A 376 9.45 3.13 -9.79
C CYS A 376 8.51 2.73 -8.65
N PHE A 377 7.23 2.45 -8.94
CA PHE A 377 6.23 2.04 -7.97
C PHE A 377 6.62 0.71 -7.31
N ALA A 378 6.94 -0.30 -8.09
CA ALA A 378 7.31 -1.61 -7.55
C ALA A 378 8.65 -1.56 -6.77
N PHE A 379 9.63 -0.82 -7.26
CA PHE A 379 10.92 -0.66 -6.58
C PHE A 379 10.78 0.09 -5.26
N SER A 380 10.00 1.19 -5.22
CA SER A 380 9.74 1.91 -3.97
C SER A 380 9.03 1.02 -2.94
N THR A 381 8.06 0.22 -3.38
CA THR A 381 7.37 -0.73 -2.50
C THR A 381 8.32 -1.77 -1.94
N THR A 382 9.25 -2.30 -2.74
CA THR A 382 10.27 -3.24 -2.27
C THR A 382 11.16 -2.62 -1.17
N ILE A 383 11.49 -1.34 -1.28
CA ILE A 383 12.26 -0.63 -0.24
C ILE A 383 11.43 -0.43 1.03
N GLY A 384 10.19 0.07 0.91
CA GLY A 384 9.30 0.31 2.04
C GLY A 384 9.01 -0.97 2.85
N TRP A 385 8.68 -2.05 2.16
CA TRP A 385 8.41 -3.34 2.79
C TRP A 385 9.67 -3.99 3.37
N GLY A 386 10.85 -3.73 2.80
CA GLY A 386 12.12 -4.13 3.38
C GLY A 386 12.35 -3.52 4.77
N LEU A 387 11.96 -2.25 4.96
CA LEU A 387 11.95 -1.62 6.28
C LEU A 387 10.98 -2.32 7.22
N TYR A 388 9.72 -2.57 6.79
CA TYR A 388 8.71 -3.20 7.64
C TYR A 388 9.15 -4.59 8.11
N GLY A 389 9.67 -5.42 7.20
CA GLY A 389 10.21 -6.73 7.54
C GLY A 389 11.40 -6.66 8.49
N SER A 390 12.31 -5.71 8.28
CA SER A 390 13.47 -5.53 9.16
C SER A 390 13.05 -5.18 10.60
N ARG A 391 12.00 -4.37 10.78
CA ARG A 391 11.48 -4.04 12.11
C ARG A 391 10.68 -5.18 12.74
N CYS A 392 9.99 -5.99 11.94
CA CYS A 392 9.32 -7.20 12.43
C CYS A 392 10.33 -8.26 12.91
N ILE A 393 11.38 -8.54 12.14
CA ILE A 393 12.41 -9.51 12.54
C ILE A 393 13.22 -9.01 13.73
N GLU A 394 13.50 -7.70 13.80
CA GLU A 394 14.13 -7.05 14.94
C GLU A 394 13.34 -7.26 16.23
N PHE A 395 12.02 -7.09 16.18
CA PHE A 395 11.14 -7.30 17.33
C PHE A 395 11.17 -8.74 17.83
N LEU A 396 11.23 -9.72 16.91
CA LEU A 396 11.24 -11.16 17.26
C LEU A 396 12.58 -11.63 17.82
N PHE A 397 13.70 -11.20 17.20
CA PHE A 397 15.02 -11.80 17.43
C PHE A 397 16.13 -10.78 17.75
N GLY A 398 15.77 -9.49 17.85
CA GLY A 398 16.70 -8.42 18.19
C GLY A 398 17.47 -7.84 16.99
N THR A 399 18.21 -6.76 17.25
CA THR A 399 18.87 -5.93 16.22
C THR A 399 19.94 -6.66 15.41
N LYS A 400 20.56 -7.71 15.94
CA LYS A 400 21.59 -8.50 15.24
C LYS A 400 21.05 -9.20 13.99
N THR A 401 19.74 -9.47 13.93
CA THR A 401 19.10 -10.17 12.81
C THR A 401 18.76 -9.25 11.62
N ILE A 402 18.83 -7.94 11.79
CA ILE A 402 18.46 -6.97 10.74
C ILE A 402 19.34 -7.16 9.49
N ARG A 403 20.67 -7.19 9.63
CA ARG A 403 21.57 -7.32 8.47
C ARG A 403 21.41 -8.64 7.72
N PRO A 404 21.44 -9.81 8.37
CA PRO A 404 21.15 -11.09 7.70
C PRO A 404 19.81 -11.08 6.98
N PHE A 405 18.76 -10.55 7.62
CA PHE A 405 17.44 -10.44 7.02
C PHE A 405 17.46 -9.58 5.75
N MET A 406 18.10 -8.41 5.79
CA MET A 406 18.18 -7.51 4.63
C MET A 406 18.89 -8.17 3.44
N ILE A 407 19.92 -8.97 3.68
CA ILE A 407 20.63 -9.73 2.65
C ILE A 407 19.70 -10.78 2.04
N VAL A 408 19.06 -11.61 2.86
CA VAL A 408 18.12 -12.64 2.39
C VAL A 408 16.95 -12.00 1.65
N TYR A 409 16.38 -10.92 2.20
CA TYR A 409 15.30 -10.17 1.56
C TYR A 409 15.70 -9.67 0.17
N SER A 410 16.89 -9.09 0.05
CA SER A 410 17.39 -8.59 -1.25
C SER A 410 17.60 -9.71 -2.28
N LEU A 411 18.08 -10.89 -1.85
CA LEU A 411 18.27 -12.04 -2.73
C LEU A 411 16.94 -12.61 -3.26
N VAL A 412 15.85 -12.46 -2.50
CA VAL A 412 14.52 -12.90 -2.96
C VAL A 412 14.05 -12.12 -4.19
N ALA A 413 14.58 -10.93 -4.45
CA ALA A 413 14.32 -10.20 -5.69
C ALA A 413 14.70 -11.01 -6.95
N ILE A 414 15.77 -11.81 -6.88
CA ILE A 414 16.18 -12.69 -8.00
C ILE A 414 15.14 -13.77 -8.24
N LEU A 415 14.57 -14.34 -7.19
CA LEU A 415 13.48 -15.31 -7.30
C LEU A 415 12.22 -14.67 -7.90
N GLY A 416 11.88 -13.45 -7.46
CA GLY A 416 10.77 -12.67 -8.00
C GLY A 416 10.89 -12.40 -9.50
N ALA A 417 12.12 -12.23 -9.98
CA ALA A 417 12.41 -12.00 -11.39
C ALA A 417 12.36 -13.28 -12.27
N THR A 418 12.57 -14.46 -11.69
CA THR A 418 12.86 -15.67 -12.46
C THR A 418 11.85 -16.81 -12.29
N VAL A 419 11.01 -16.76 -11.25
CA VAL A 419 10.09 -17.87 -10.89
C VAL A 419 8.65 -17.43 -11.06
N ASP A 420 7.79 -18.35 -11.52
CA ASP A 420 6.34 -18.16 -11.48
C ASP A 420 5.87 -18.16 -10.01
N LEU A 421 5.23 -17.06 -9.61
CA LEU A 421 4.90 -16.79 -8.21
C LEU A 421 3.51 -17.28 -7.77
N GLY A 422 2.70 -17.86 -8.65
CA GLY A 422 1.28 -18.19 -8.45
C GLY A 422 0.87 -18.53 -7.00
N LEU A 423 1.30 -19.69 -6.49
CA LEU A 423 0.99 -20.11 -5.11
C LEU A 423 1.68 -19.24 -4.04
N LEU A 424 2.93 -18.83 -4.29
CA LEU A 424 3.69 -18.00 -3.36
C LEU A 424 3.04 -16.64 -3.15
N TRP A 425 2.52 -16.04 -4.23
CA TRP A 425 1.71 -14.82 -4.15
C TRP A 425 0.49 -15.02 -3.25
N SER A 426 -0.30 -16.06 -3.51
CA SER A 426 -1.52 -16.33 -2.76
C SER A 426 -1.23 -16.56 -1.25
N ILE A 427 -0.14 -17.23 -0.92
CA ILE A 427 0.30 -17.43 0.48
C ILE A 427 0.69 -16.10 1.13
N ALA A 428 1.47 -15.28 0.43
CA ALA A 428 1.88 -13.97 0.93
C ALA A 428 0.68 -13.03 1.14
N GLU A 429 -0.30 -13.03 0.23
CA GLU A 429 -1.56 -12.28 0.37
C GLU A 429 -2.37 -12.76 1.59
N THR A 430 -2.36 -14.05 1.88
CA THR A 430 -3.00 -14.62 3.06
C THR A 430 -2.36 -14.12 4.36
N PHE A 431 -1.03 -14.14 4.45
CA PHE A 431 -0.33 -13.62 5.63
C PHE A 431 -0.49 -12.09 5.77
N ASN A 432 -0.54 -11.37 4.66
CA ASN A 432 -0.83 -9.95 4.68
C ASN A 432 -2.21 -9.65 5.30
N GLY A 433 -3.23 -10.42 4.93
CA GLY A 433 -4.54 -10.31 5.55
C GLY A 433 -4.55 -10.71 7.04
N LEU A 434 -3.81 -11.77 7.41
CA LEU A 434 -3.69 -12.22 8.80
C LEU A 434 -3.06 -11.16 9.72
N MET A 435 -2.15 -10.34 9.23
CA MET A 435 -1.56 -9.22 9.97
C MET A 435 -2.60 -8.21 10.45
N SER A 436 -3.69 -8.03 9.71
CA SER A 436 -4.73 -7.06 10.07
C SER A 436 -5.43 -7.40 11.38
N ILE A 437 -5.55 -8.68 11.71
CA ILE A 437 -6.28 -9.13 12.89
C ILE A 437 -5.66 -8.61 14.21
N PRO A 438 -4.39 -8.90 14.53
CA PRO A 438 -3.76 -8.36 15.72
C PRO A 438 -3.69 -6.84 15.74
N ASN A 439 -3.50 -6.20 14.57
CA ASN A 439 -3.47 -4.76 14.46
C ASN A 439 -4.82 -4.12 14.78
N LEU A 440 -5.89 -4.53 14.11
CA LEU A 440 -7.23 -3.95 14.30
C LEU A 440 -7.74 -4.15 15.73
N LEU A 441 -7.48 -5.31 16.33
CA LEU A 441 -7.83 -5.56 17.71
C LEU A 441 -7.08 -4.60 18.66
N ALA A 442 -5.80 -4.40 18.44
CA ALA A 442 -5.01 -3.46 19.24
C ALA A 442 -5.48 -2.02 19.09
N VAL A 443 -5.72 -1.56 17.85
CA VAL A 443 -6.21 -0.20 17.58
C VAL A 443 -7.60 0.02 18.21
N PHE A 444 -8.48 -0.97 18.14
CA PHE A 444 -9.79 -0.94 18.79
C PHE A 444 -9.66 -0.78 20.32
N LEU A 445 -8.84 -1.62 20.96
CA LEU A 445 -8.59 -1.59 22.41
C LEU A 445 -7.93 -0.28 22.85
N LEU A 446 -7.00 0.26 22.07
CA LEU A 446 -6.28 1.50 22.34
C LEU A 446 -7.00 2.76 21.82
N SER A 447 -8.20 2.64 21.29
CA SER A 447 -8.98 3.76 20.75
C SER A 447 -9.21 4.89 21.76
N GLY A 448 -9.30 4.57 23.07
CA GLY A 448 -9.37 5.53 24.16
C GLY A 448 -8.14 6.46 24.21
N THR A 449 -6.94 5.88 24.04
CA THR A 449 -5.67 6.62 23.99
C THR A 449 -5.63 7.56 22.77
N VAL A 450 -6.06 7.10 21.60
CA VAL A 450 -6.16 7.94 20.40
C VAL A 450 -7.04 9.16 20.64
N VAL A 451 -8.24 8.94 21.21
CA VAL A 451 -9.19 10.04 21.53
C VAL A 451 -8.61 11.03 22.53
N LYS A 452 -7.94 10.52 23.58
CA LYS A 452 -7.29 11.35 24.61
C LYS A 452 -6.22 12.25 23.97
N LEU A 453 -5.26 11.66 23.26
CA LEU A 453 -4.18 12.40 22.59
C LEU A 453 -4.72 13.42 21.59
N THR A 454 -5.76 13.07 20.82
CA THR A 454 -6.41 13.98 19.87
C THR A 454 -7.03 15.19 20.57
N LYS A 455 -7.72 14.97 21.69
CA LYS A 455 -8.33 16.07 22.48
C LYS A 455 -7.26 16.98 23.08
N GLU A 456 -6.21 16.44 23.66
CA GLU A 456 -5.10 17.19 24.24
C GLU A 456 -4.41 18.06 23.18
N TYR A 457 -4.08 17.51 22.02
CA TYR A 457 -3.42 18.22 20.95
C TYR A 457 -4.23 19.40 20.40
N PHE A 458 -5.52 19.21 20.16
CA PHE A 458 -6.39 20.27 19.63
C PHE A 458 -6.97 21.17 20.72
N GLY A 459 -6.98 20.72 21.98
CA GLY A 459 -7.35 21.54 23.14
C GLY A 459 -6.27 22.58 23.47
N ALA A 460 -5.02 22.16 23.54
CA ALA A 460 -3.87 23.04 23.78
C ALA A 460 -3.66 24.13 22.71
N LYS A 461 -4.22 23.96 21.50
CA LYS A 461 -4.16 24.97 20.42
C LYS A 461 -5.27 26.00 20.46
N LYS A 462 -6.22 25.86 21.38
CA LYS A 462 -7.32 26.83 21.56
C LYS A 462 -7.07 27.81 22.74
N SER A 463 -6.10 27.46 23.57
CA SER A 463 -5.57 28.34 24.62
C SER A 463 -4.32 29.07 24.11
#